data_574b33b2bda634268f02247a12a8caeb
#
_entry.id   574b33b2bda634268f02247a12a8caeb
#
_cell.length_a   1.000
_cell.length_b   1.000
_cell.length_c   1.000
_cell.angle_alpha   90.00
_cell.angle_beta   90.00
_cell.angle_gamma   90.00
#
_symmetry.space_group_name_H-M   'P 1'
#
loop_
_entity.id
_entity.type
_entity.pdbx_description
1 polymer ?
#
loop_
_entity_poly.entity_id
_entity_poly.type
_entity_poly.pdbx_seq_one_letter_code
_entity_poly.pdbx_strand_id
1 'polypeptide(L)'
;METRGAVQTRRLIAAGVIGNVLEWYDFAIYGYFAAQIGRQFFPHADPVAQLLSAFGVFALGYLVRPVGGALIGHIGDRWGRRAALTFSVAAMAISTFLIGLLPGYATAGLAAPVALTLLRMVQGLSVGGEYTSSMVFLVEHAPPGRRGLMGALAHCGTSFGILLGSAVGAGFAAVMPAAALDAWGWRIPFLLGLLLGIAGYFLRRNVLETAPAVERRRAPIVETLHDHWRIVLGLAGLAVFYAVNFYVSFIYLVSWLQTADGISPAHALEINSLSMALLLPVGIAVGLLTDRFGRKPFLLLATLAGFVCAVPLFWVLHHSALLLAQLGQLGFVLIVGIYGSVQPAIMVEAAPPQVRCTAVALGFNICLGVIGGLTPLAAAWLVARTGDEIVPAFLIMGAAAVSFVAILSFRETYRAPFSGAGAGAAAART
;
A
#
# COMPACT_ATOMS: atom_id res chain seq x y z
N MET A 1 -26.68 -5.71 -26.23
CA MET A 1 -25.87 -4.51 -25.91
C MET A 1 -25.31 -4.56 -24.45
N GLU A 2 -26.02 -5.09 -23.46
CA GLU A 2 -25.57 -5.21 -22.07
C GLU A 2 -24.28 -6.06 -21.86
N THR A 3 -24.09 -7.11 -22.63
CA THR A 3 -22.93 -8.00 -22.52
C THR A 3 -21.59 -7.35 -22.90
N ARG A 4 -21.57 -6.43 -23.88
CA ARG A 4 -20.33 -5.72 -24.28
C ARG A 4 -19.88 -4.70 -23.24
N GLY A 5 -20.81 -3.95 -22.64
CA GLY A 5 -20.51 -3.00 -21.56
C GLY A 5 -19.97 -3.68 -20.32
N ALA A 6 -20.56 -4.81 -19.90
CA ALA A 6 -20.11 -5.58 -18.75
C ALA A 6 -18.70 -6.18 -18.94
N VAL A 7 -18.40 -6.70 -20.14
CA VAL A 7 -17.06 -7.21 -20.48
C VAL A 7 -16.02 -6.10 -20.49
N GLN A 8 -16.37 -4.93 -21.01
CA GLN A 8 -15.47 -3.77 -21.02
C GLN A 8 -15.17 -3.27 -19.59
N THR A 9 -16.20 -3.17 -18.74
CA THR A 9 -16.03 -2.80 -17.33
C THR A 9 -15.15 -3.81 -16.57
N ARG A 10 -15.35 -5.11 -16.76
CA ARG A 10 -14.50 -6.15 -16.15
C ARG A 10 -13.03 -6.03 -16.58
N ARG A 11 -12.76 -5.78 -17.86
CA ARG A 11 -11.39 -5.58 -18.36
C ARG A 11 -10.74 -4.33 -17.77
N LEU A 12 -11.49 -3.25 -17.63
CA LEU A 12 -11.01 -2.01 -17.03
C LEU A 12 -10.65 -2.21 -15.55
N ILE A 13 -11.52 -2.89 -14.77
CA ILE A 13 -11.25 -3.24 -13.38
C ILE A 13 -10.01 -4.13 -13.28
N ALA A 14 -9.93 -5.19 -14.07
CA ALA A 14 -8.79 -6.10 -14.05
C ALA A 14 -7.46 -5.38 -14.35
N ALA A 15 -7.43 -4.51 -15.35
CA ALA A 15 -6.24 -3.76 -15.71
C ALA A 15 -5.78 -2.79 -14.59
N GLY A 16 -6.74 -2.12 -13.92
CA GLY A 16 -6.42 -1.23 -12.79
C GLY A 16 -5.98 -1.98 -11.53
N VAL A 17 -6.56 -3.17 -11.26
CA VAL A 17 -6.28 -3.95 -10.06
C VAL A 17 -4.97 -4.73 -10.15
N ILE A 18 -4.67 -5.34 -11.30
CA ILE A 18 -3.50 -6.22 -11.47
C ILE A 18 -2.18 -5.49 -11.20
N GLY A 19 -2.06 -4.24 -11.61
CA GLY A 19 -0.87 -3.47 -11.33
C GLY A 19 -0.62 -3.26 -9.85
N ASN A 20 -1.67 -2.93 -9.13
CA ASN A 20 -1.60 -2.80 -7.67
C ASN A 20 -1.15 -4.10 -7.00
N VAL A 21 -1.65 -5.26 -7.49
CA VAL A 21 -1.26 -6.58 -6.94
C VAL A 21 0.26 -6.79 -7.02
N LEU A 22 0.86 -6.50 -8.17
CA LEU A 22 2.29 -6.69 -8.39
C LEU A 22 3.13 -5.77 -7.52
N GLU A 23 2.78 -4.47 -7.51
CA GLU A 23 3.46 -3.46 -6.71
C GLU A 23 3.48 -3.84 -5.23
N TRP A 24 2.31 -4.17 -4.68
CA TRP A 24 2.16 -4.39 -3.25
C TRP A 24 2.69 -5.76 -2.79
N TYR A 25 2.72 -6.77 -3.65
CA TYR A 25 3.42 -8.01 -3.39
C TYR A 25 4.91 -7.75 -3.09
N ASP A 26 5.59 -7.03 -3.98
CA ASP A 26 7.03 -6.79 -3.90
C ASP A 26 7.42 -5.98 -2.64
N PHE A 27 6.59 -5.02 -2.25
CA PHE A 27 6.83 -4.28 -1.01
C PHE A 27 6.55 -5.11 0.24
N ALA A 28 5.50 -5.93 0.21
CA ALA A 28 5.07 -6.72 1.37
C ALA A 28 6.09 -7.79 1.74
N ILE A 29 6.63 -8.55 0.77
CA ILE A 29 7.59 -9.63 1.04
C ILE A 29 8.85 -9.12 1.76
N TYR A 30 9.31 -7.92 1.45
CA TYR A 30 10.45 -7.34 2.18
C TYR A 30 10.12 -7.08 3.65
N GLY A 31 8.94 -6.50 3.93
CA GLY A 31 8.49 -6.26 5.30
C GLY A 31 8.33 -7.55 6.10
N TYR A 32 7.79 -8.59 5.47
CA TYR A 32 7.56 -9.88 6.12
C TYR A 32 8.83 -10.64 6.45
N PHE A 33 9.86 -10.48 5.65
CA PHE A 33 11.17 -11.10 5.87
C PHE A 33 12.21 -10.12 6.45
N ALA A 34 11.78 -9.00 7.05
CA ALA A 34 12.68 -7.99 7.61
C ALA A 34 13.64 -8.55 8.65
N ALA A 35 13.19 -9.47 9.52
CA ALA A 35 14.05 -10.13 10.50
C ALA A 35 15.12 -11.00 9.85
N GLN A 36 14.77 -11.80 8.82
CA GLN A 36 15.70 -12.64 8.07
C GLN A 36 16.71 -11.78 7.30
N ILE A 37 16.23 -10.72 6.63
CA ILE A 37 17.06 -9.75 5.92
C ILE A 37 18.02 -9.05 6.89
N GLY A 38 17.53 -8.67 8.08
CA GLY A 38 18.34 -8.08 9.14
C GLY A 38 19.54 -8.96 9.49
N ARG A 39 19.31 -10.24 9.75
CA ARG A 39 20.36 -11.22 10.07
C ARG A 39 21.35 -11.45 8.94
N GLN A 40 20.88 -11.47 7.70
CA GLN A 40 21.72 -11.78 6.53
C GLN A 40 22.57 -10.61 6.05
N PHE A 41 22.08 -9.37 6.16
CA PHE A 41 22.73 -8.19 5.58
C PHE A 41 23.36 -7.26 6.62
N PHE A 42 22.94 -7.33 7.89
CA PHE A 42 23.37 -6.43 8.95
C PHE A 42 23.89 -7.24 10.16
N PRO A 43 25.15 -7.70 10.15
CA PRO A 43 25.69 -8.61 11.16
C PRO A 43 26.02 -7.86 12.45
N HIS A 44 25.03 -7.40 13.16
CA HIS A 44 25.16 -6.91 14.54
C HIS A 44 24.91 -8.05 15.53
N ALA A 45 25.54 -7.99 16.70
CA ALA A 45 25.24 -8.93 17.78
C ALA A 45 23.83 -8.72 18.35
N ASP A 46 23.28 -7.52 18.17
CA ASP A 46 21.96 -7.13 18.66
C ASP A 46 20.89 -7.36 17.57
N PRO A 47 19.91 -8.27 17.79
CA PRO A 47 18.80 -8.51 16.87
C PRO A 47 17.93 -7.28 16.61
N VAL A 48 17.81 -6.38 17.59
CA VAL A 48 17.05 -5.13 17.43
C VAL A 48 17.72 -4.23 16.41
N ALA A 49 19.05 -4.07 16.49
CA ALA A 49 19.81 -3.28 15.50
C ALA A 49 19.71 -3.86 14.09
N GLN A 50 19.66 -5.19 13.96
CA GLN A 50 19.42 -5.86 12.66
C GLN A 50 18.05 -5.52 12.09
N LEU A 51 17.00 -5.62 12.89
CA LEU A 51 15.63 -5.32 12.47
C LEU A 51 15.45 -3.83 12.13
N LEU A 52 16.00 -2.92 12.94
CA LEU A 52 15.98 -1.49 12.67
C LEU A 52 16.69 -1.14 11.35
N SER A 53 17.83 -1.79 11.07
CA SER A 53 18.55 -1.59 9.82
C SER A 53 17.74 -2.07 8.61
N ALA A 54 17.07 -3.23 8.72
CA ALA A 54 16.19 -3.74 7.66
C ALA A 54 15.00 -2.78 7.41
N PHE A 55 14.35 -2.30 8.46
CA PHE A 55 13.26 -1.31 8.32
C PHE A 55 13.76 0.07 7.87
N GLY A 56 15.00 0.45 8.18
CA GLY A 56 15.63 1.64 7.64
C GLY A 56 15.77 1.59 6.12
N VAL A 57 16.22 0.47 5.57
CA VAL A 57 16.29 0.23 4.12
C VAL A 57 14.88 0.18 3.50
N PHE A 58 13.90 -0.42 4.19
CA PHE A 58 12.49 -0.37 3.77
C PHE A 58 11.99 1.08 3.63
N ALA A 59 12.24 1.90 4.63
CA ALA A 59 11.85 3.31 4.64
C ALA A 59 12.52 4.11 3.50
N LEU A 60 13.81 3.87 3.22
CA LEU A 60 14.51 4.52 2.10
C LEU A 60 13.84 4.20 0.76
N GLY A 61 13.39 2.97 0.54
CA GLY A 61 12.63 2.60 -0.65
C GLY A 61 11.33 3.41 -0.80
N TYR A 62 10.69 3.77 0.30
CA TYR A 62 9.50 4.62 0.28
C TYR A 62 9.80 6.10 0.11
N LEU A 63 10.86 6.61 0.74
CA LEU A 63 11.25 8.02 0.68
C LEU A 63 11.63 8.48 -0.73
N VAL A 64 12.11 7.58 -1.60
CA VAL A 64 12.45 7.93 -2.99
C VAL A 64 11.24 7.92 -3.94
N ARG A 65 10.06 7.44 -3.52
CA ARG A 65 8.84 7.36 -4.37
C ARG A 65 8.43 8.70 -5.01
N PRO A 66 8.47 9.85 -4.33
CA PRO A 66 8.13 11.12 -4.97
C PRO A 66 9.05 11.46 -6.16
N VAL A 67 10.35 11.16 -6.04
CA VAL A 67 11.33 11.33 -7.13
C VAL A 67 11.02 10.35 -8.26
N GLY A 68 10.68 9.11 -7.93
CA GLY A 68 10.23 8.08 -8.88
C GLY A 68 9.01 8.51 -9.68
N GLY A 69 8.02 9.10 -9.02
CA GLY A 69 6.83 9.63 -9.68
C GLY A 69 7.14 10.71 -10.72
N ALA A 70 8.08 11.61 -10.41
CA ALA A 70 8.55 12.61 -11.36
C ALA A 70 9.30 11.98 -12.54
N LEU A 71 10.17 10.99 -12.28
CA LEU A 71 10.94 10.28 -13.30
C LEU A 71 10.04 9.49 -14.25
N ILE A 72 9.13 8.68 -13.71
CA ILE A 72 8.18 7.88 -14.49
C ILE A 72 7.21 8.78 -15.25
N GLY A 73 6.78 9.89 -14.65
CA GLY A 73 5.99 10.93 -15.31
C GLY A 73 6.72 11.49 -16.54
N HIS A 74 8.00 11.87 -16.39
CA HIS A 74 8.83 12.36 -17.51
C HIS A 74 9.00 11.32 -18.62
N ILE A 75 9.22 10.05 -18.26
CA ILE A 75 9.27 8.94 -19.25
C ILE A 75 7.93 8.85 -20.00
N GLY A 76 6.81 8.95 -19.28
CA GLY A 76 5.46 8.90 -19.85
C GLY A 76 5.17 10.04 -20.82
N ASP A 77 5.61 11.25 -20.48
CA ASP A 77 5.42 12.43 -21.31
C ASP A 77 6.28 12.42 -22.58
N ARG A 78 7.52 11.87 -22.49
CA ARG A 78 8.48 11.87 -23.60
C ARG A 78 8.34 10.65 -24.53
N TRP A 79 8.10 9.47 -23.96
CA TRP A 79 8.09 8.19 -24.72
C TRP A 79 6.74 7.48 -24.68
N GLY A 80 5.70 8.11 -24.11
CA GLY A 80 4.35 7.59 -24.03
C GLY A 80 4.09 6.79 -22.75
N ARG A 81 2.81 6.72 -22.36
CA ARG A 81 2.38 6.05 -21.10
C ARG A 81 2.73 4.57 -21.07
N ARG A 82 2.68 3.89 -22.22
CA ARG A 82 3.06 2.47 -22.32
C ARG A 82 4.53 2.25 -21.97
N ALA A 83 5.44 3.14 -22.43
CA ALA A 83 6.86 3.07 -22.09
C ALA A 83 7.09 3.25 -20.60
N ALA A 84 6.45 4.24 -19.97
CA ALA A 84 6.54 4.48 -18.54
C ALA A 84 6.07 3.28 -17.71
N LEU A 85 4.91 2.70 -18.03
CA LEU A 85 4.38 1.51 -17.37
C LEU A 85 5.26 0.28 -17.55
N THR A 86 5.81 0.08 -18.76
CA THR A 86 6.71 -1.05 -19.04
C THR A 86 8.01 -0.92 -18.27
N PHE A 87 8.59 0.29 -18.25
CA PHE A 87 9.81 0.57 -17.49
C PHE A 87 9.60 0.37 -15.98
N SER A 88 8.49 0.89 -15.44
CA SER A 88 8.12 0.73 -14.02
C SER A 88 8.06 -0.75 -13.62
N VAL A 89 7.27 -1.56 -14.35
CA VAL A 89 7.11 -2.99 -14.05
C VAL A 89 8.43 -3.75 -14.21
N ALA A 90 9.20 -3.45 -15.25
CA ALA A 90 10.48 -4.12 -15.48
C ALA A 90 11.50 -3.78 -14.38
N ALA A 91 11.63 -2.49 -14.03
CA ALA A 91 12.54 -2.06 -12.96
C ALA A 91 12.17 -2.67 -11.60
N MET A 92 10.85 -2.75 -11.30
CA MET A 92 10.34 -3.40 -10.09
C MET A 92 10.69 -4.88 -10.05
N ALA A 93 10.27 -5.64 -11.07
CA ALA A 93 10.46 -7.09 -11.12
C ALA A 93 11.94 -7.50 -11.12
N ILE A 94 12.78 -6.78 -11.88
CA ILE A 94 14.22 -7.04 -11.92
C ILE A 94 14.86 -6.76 -10.56
N SER A 95 14.53 -5.63 -9.91
CA SER A 95 15.08 -5.31 -8.60
C SER A 95 14.65 -6.32 -7.55
N THR A 96 13.38 -6.75 -7.54
CA THR A 96 12.88 -7.77 -6.64
C THR A 96 13.61 -9.09 -6.83
N PHE A 97 13.74 -9.54 -8.06
CA PHE A 97 14.48 -10.75 -8.39
C PHE A 97 15.96 -10.68 -7.96
N LEU A 98 16.62 -9.56 -8.22
CA LEU A 98 18.01 -9.35 -7.84
C LEU A 98 18.21 -9.34 -6.32
N ILE A 99 17.26 -8.82 -5.53
CA ILE A 99 17.31 -8.92 -4.06
C ILE A 99 17.38 -10.38 -3.63
N GLY A 100 16.59 -11.27 -4.26
CA GLY A 100 16.64 -12.70 -3.98
C GLY A 100 17.97 -13.37 -4.30
N LEU A 101 18.75 -12.81 -5.23
CA LEU A 101 20.07 -13.31 -5.63
C LEU A 101 21.24 -12.69 -4.85
N LEU A 102 21.02 -11.62 -4.07
CA LEU A 102 22.12 -10.94 -3.38
C LEU A 102 22.85 -11.89 -2.42
N PRO A 103 24.19 -11.89 -2.43
CA PRO A 103 24.97 -12.52 -1.40
C PRO A 103 24.80 -11.81 -0.06
N GLY A 104 24.82 -12.54 1.05
CA GLY A 104 24.78 -11.95 2.38
C GLY A 104 26.07 -11.26 2.77
N TYR A 105 26.05 -10.58 3.92
CA TYR A 105 27.23 -9.86 4.44
C TYR A 105 28.44 -10.77 4.64
N ALA A 106 28.23 -12.00 5.07
CA ALA A 106 29.33 -12.97 5.27
C ALA A 106 30.16 -13.24 4.01
N THR A 107 29.54 -13.08 2.82
CA THR A 107 30.19 -13.33 1.53
C THR A 107 30.69 -12.05 0.86
N ALA A 108 29.90 -10.97 0.89
CA ALA A 108 30.17 -9.74 0.14
C ALA A 108 30.52 -8.52 1.03
N GLY A 109 30.57 -8.69 2.36
CA GLY A 109 30.85 -7.59 3.29
C GLY A 109 29.89 -6.43 3.11
N LEU A 110 30.39 -5.20 3.22
CA LEU A 110 29.61 -3.97 3.07
C LEU A 110 28.93 -3.81 1.69
N ALA A 111 29.38 -4.50 0.66
CA ALA A 111 28.74 -4.44 -0.65
C ALA A 111 27.30 -5.02 -0.61
N ALA A 112 27.04 -5.99 0.28
CA ALA A 112 25.72 -6.62 0.40
C ALA A 112 24.61 -5.62 0.86
N PRO A 113 24.74 -4.92 2.00
CA PRO A 113 23.72 -3.94 2.42
C PRO A 113 23.64 -2.73 1.49
N VAL A 114 24.75 -2.30 0.88
CA VAL A 114 24.72 -1.21 -0.12
C VAL A 114 23.92 -1.64 -1.35
N ALA A 115 24.17 -2.82 -1.91
CA ALA A 115 23.42 -3.34 -3.06
C ALA A 115 21.94 -3.52 -2.74
N LEU A 116 21.60 -4.05 -1.55
CA LEU A 116 20.23 -4.18 -1.08
C LEU A 116 19.54 -2.81 -1.04
N THR A 117 20.20 -1.80 -0.47
CA THR A 117 19.66 -0.43 -0.37
C THR A 117 19.43 0.18 -1.76
N LEU A 118 20.38 0.05 -2.67
CA LEU A 118 20.24 0.55 -4.04
C LEU A 118 19.08 -0.13 -4.78
N LEU A 119 18.94 -1.45 -4.67
CA LEU A 119 17.81 -2.17 -5.29
C LEU A 119 16.48 -1.74 -4.69
N ARG A 120 16.40 -1.51 -3.37
CA ARG A 120 15.19 -0.97 -2.72
C ARG A 120 14.86 0.45 -3.18
N MET A 121 15.87 1.28 -3.41
CA MET A 121 15.66 2.62 -3.99
C MET A 121 15.16 2.51 -5.44
N VAL A 122 15.70 1.61 -6.26
CA VAL A 122 15.19 1.37 -7.63
C VAL A 122 13.74 0.90 -7.61
N GLN A 123 13.36 -0.01 -6.70
CA GLN A 123 11.95 -0.39 -6.49
C GLN A 123 11.10 0.84 -6.15
N GLY A 124 11.54 1.66 -5.19
CA GLY A 124 10.82 2.88 -4.80
C GLY A 124 10.67 3.89 -5.93
N LEU A 125 11.70 4.08 -6.75
CA LEU A 125 11.66 4.94 -7.94
C LEU A 125 10.69 4.41 -9.01
N SER A 126 10.51 3.10 -9.12
CA SER A 126 9.62 2.46 -10.09
C SER A 126 8.15 2.70 -9.77
N VAL A 127 7.82 2.92 -8.50
CA VAL A 127 6.46 2.99 -7.97
C VAL A 127 6.08 4.42 -7.65
N GLY A 128 5.66 5.20 -8.62
CA GLY A 128 5.39 6.62 -8.39
C GLY A 128 3.93 7.06 -8.42
N GLY A 129 3.02 6.27 -8.96
CA GLY A 129 1.67 6.78 -9.16
C GLY A 129 0.64 5.74 -9.57
N GLU A 130 0.98 4.47 -9.53
CA GLU A 130 0.12 3.43 -10.07
C GLU A 130 -1.16 3.25 -9.26
N TYR A 131 -1.02 3.11 -7.94
CA TYR A 131 -2.19 2.97 -7.08
C TYR A 131 -3.11 4.19 -7.12
N THR A 132 -2.55 5.39 -7.07
CA THR A 132 -3.33 6.64 -7.10
C THR A 132 -4.00 6.86 -8.47
N SER A 133 -3.32 6.53 -9.56
CA SER A 133 -3.92 6.55 -10.89
C SER A 133 -5.04 5.53 -11.04
N SER A 134 -4.87 4.33 -10.46
CA SER A 134 -5.91 3.29 -10.41
C SER A 134 -7.13 3.75 -9.61
N MET A 135 -6.93 4.39 -8.44
CA MET A 135 -8.04 4.97 -7.66
C MET A 135 -8.84 5.98 -8.49
N VAL A 136 -8.15 6.96 -9.09
CA VAL A 136 -8.80 7.99 -9.92
C VAL A 136 -9.54 7.34 -11.08
N PHE A 137 -8.87 6.44 -11.80
CA PHE A 137 -9.44 5.75 -12.94
C PHE A 137 -10.72 4.97 -12.59
N LEU A 138 -10.69 4.15 -11.54
CA LEU A 138 -11.83 3.33 -11.15
C LEU A 138 -13.00 4.18 -10.66
N VAL A 139 -12.75 5.23 -9.88
CA VAL A 139 -13.81 6.12 -9.38
C VAL A 139 -14.40 6.99 -10.49
N GLU A 140 -13.58 7.49 -11.44
CA GLU A 140 -14.07 8.29 -12.57
C GLU A 140 -14.90 7.48 -13.58
N HIS A 141 -14.60 6.20 -13.74
CA HIS A 141 -15.36 5.30 -14.61
C HIS A 141 -16.43 4.48 -13.87
N ALA A 142 -16.70 4.84 -12.60
CA ALA A 142 -17.70 4.15 -11.82
C ALA A 142 -19.11 4.32 -12.42
N PRO A 143 -19.91 3.25 -12.44
CA PRO A 143 -21.33 3.37 -12.71
C PRO A 143 -22.01 4.34 -11.71
N PRO A 144 -23.09 5.01 -12.10
CA PRO A 144 -23.82 5.90 -11.21
C PRO A 144 -24.14 5.23 -9.87
N GLY A 145 -23.85 5.90 -8.74
CA GLY A 145 -24.10 5.40 -7.41
C GLY A 145 -23.17 4.27 -6.93
N ARG A 146 -22.04 3.98 -7.63
CA ARG A 146 -21.10 2.91 -7.25
C ARG A 146 -19.64 3.36 -7.12
N ARG A 147 -19.41 4.64 -6.86
CA ARG A 147 -18.06 5.20 -6.69
C ARG A 147 -17.34 4.64 -5.47
N GLY A 148 -18.06 4.39 -4.37
CA GLY A 148 -17.52 3.75 -3.18
C GLY A 148 -17.04 2.33 -3.45
N LEU A 149 -17.86 1.52 -4.12
CA LEU A 149 -17.47 0.17 -4.53
C LEU A 149 -16.23 0.19 -5.44
N MET A 150 -16.15 1.10 -6.42
CA MET A 150 -15.00 1.18 -7.32
C MET A 150 -13.72 1.62 -6.60
N GLY A 151 -13.83 2.56 -5.65
CA GLY A 151 -12.72 2.92 -4.76
C GLY A 151 -12.28 1.76 -3.87
N ALA A 152 -13.23 1.00 -3.31
CA ALA A 152 -12.93 -0.20 -2.53
C ALA A 152 -12.23 -1.29 -3.35
N LEU A 153 -12.56 -1.46 -4.64
CA LEU A 153 -11.87 -2.41 -5.52
C LEU A 153 -10.41 -2.02 -5.78
N ALA A 154 -10.09 -0.71 -5.85
CA ALA A 154 -8.70 -0.26 -5.90
C ALA A 154 -7.93 -0.69 -4.65
N HIS A 155 -8.52 -0.52 -3.46
CA HIS A 155 -7.95 -0.96 -2.18
C HIS A 155 -7.85 -2.50 -2.09
N CYS A 156 -8.86 -3.24 -2.56
CA CYS A 156 -8.80 -4.70 -2.62
C CYS A 156 -7.63 -5.21 -3.48
N GLY A 157 -7.29 -4.50 -4.57
CA GLY A 157 -6.14 -4.84 -5.40
C GLY A 157 -4.82 -4.79 -4.64
N THR A 158 -4.58 -3.73 -3.87
CA THR A 158 -3.39 -3.61 -3.01
C THR A 158 -3.36 -4.69 -1.93
N SER A 159 -4.49 -4.90 -1.26
CA SER A 159 -4.64 -5.90 -0.20
C SER A 159 -4.42 -7.33 -0.72
N PHE A 160 -4.87 -7.62 -1.94
CA PHE A 160 -4.63 -8.93 -2.58
C PHE A 160 -3.15 -9.15 -2.91
N GLY A 161 -2.43 -8.11 -3.33
CA GLY A 161 -0.97 -8.20 -3.54
C GLY A 161 -0.23 -8.55 -2.25
N ILE A 162 -0.60 -7.90 -1.15
CA ILE A 162 -0.02 -8.14 0.17
C ILE A 162 -0.40 -9.54 0.68
N LEU A 163 -1.66 -9.96 0.52
CA LEU A 163 -2.12 -11.32 0.82
C LEU A 163 -1.28 -12.35 0.07
N LEU A 164 -1.05 -12.15 -1.22
CA LEU A 164 -0.24 -13.05 -2.03
C LEU A 164 1.20 -13.16 -1.48
N GLY A 165 1.80 -12.03 -1.11
CA GLY A 165 3.13 -12.00 -0.48
C GLY A 165 3.15 -12.73 0.86
N SER A 166 2.15 -12.50 1.71
CA SER A 166 2.01 -13.17 3.02
C SER A 166 1.77 -14.66 2.88
N ALA A 167 0.85 -15.07 1.99
CA ALA A 167 0.52 -16.48 1.76
C ALA A 167 1.69 -17.27 1.17
N VAL A 168 2.43 -16.68 0.22
CA VAL A 168 3.67 -17.27 -0.31
C VAL A 168 4.71 -17.42 0.80
N GLY A 169 4.90 -16.36 1.61
CA GLY A 169 5.80 -16.40 2.77
C GLY A 169 5.41 -17.47 3.79
N ALA A 170 4.12 -17.55 4.15
CA ALA A 170 3.58 -18.54 5.07
C ALA A 170 3.79 -19.97 4.54
N GLY A 171 3.50 -20.19 3.25
CA GLY A 171 3.69 -21.50 2.60
C GLY A 171 5.13 -22.01 2.70
N PHE A 172 6.11 -21.15 2.38
CA PHE A 172 7.53 -21.53 2.52
C PHE A 172 7.96 -21.69 3.98
N ALA A 173 7.50 -20.81 4.88
CA ALA A 173 7.80 -20.93 6.30
C ALA A 173 7.20 -22.19 6.96
N ALA A 174 6.09 -22.70 6.44
CA ALA A 174 5.45 -23.91 6.94
C ALA A 174 6.15 -25.20 6.50
N VAL A 175 6.73 -25.24 5.28
CA VAL A 175 7.34 -26.45 4.72
C VAL A 175 8.86 -26.53 4.91
N MET A 176 9.51 -25.38 5.21
CA MET A 176 10.96 -25.31 5.39
C MET A 176 11.36 -25.31 6.86
N PRO A 177 12.42 -26.02 7.26
CA PRO A 177 13.02 -25.84 8.58
C PRO A 177 13.42 -24.38 8.81
N ALA A 178 13.26 -23.87 10.03
CA ALA A 178 13.57 -22.48 10.35
C ALA A 178 15.00 -22.06 9.95
N ALA A 179 15.98 -22.93 10.17
CA ALA A 179 17.37 -22.72 9.76
C ALA A 179 17.53 -22.58 8.24
N ALA A 180 16.78 -23.36 7.44
CA ALA A 180 16.80 -23.25 5.99
C ALA A 180 16.08 -21.98 5.50
N LEU A 181 14.95 -21.63 6.15
CA LEU A 181 14.24 -20.39 5.86
C LEU A 181 15.14 -19.17 6.12
N ASP A 182 15.85 -19.14 7.23
CA ASP A 182 16.79 -18.07 7.60
C ASP A 182 18.02 -18.02 6.68
N ALA A 183 18.56 -19.17 6.28
CA ALA A 183 19.77 -19.23 5.46
C ALA A 183 19.49 -18.78 4.01
N TRP A 184 18.43 -19.28 3.39
CA TRP A 184 18.15 -19.05 1.96
C TRP A 184 16.67 -19.01 1.58
N GLY A 185 15.77 -19.65 2.34
CA GLY A 185 14.35 -19.81 1.98
C GLY A 185 13.61 -18.49 1.81
N TRP A 186 13.97 -17.46 2.56
CA TRP A 186 13.41 -16.10 2.43
C TRP A 186 13.63 -15.48 1.04
N ARG A 187 14.59 -16.01 0.25
CA ARG A 187 14.88 -15.53 -1.11
C ARG A 187 13.81 -15.95 -2.13
N ILE A 188 13.16 -17.08 -1.90
CA ILE A 188 12.23 -17.68 -2.89
C ILE A 188 11.07 -16.74 -3.24
N PRO A 189 10.39 -16.09 -2.29
CA PRO A 189 9.35 -15.10 -2.60
C PRO A 189 9.85 -13.96 -3.50
N PHE A 190 11.09 -13.50 -3.33
CA PHE A 190 11.69 -12.48 -4.18
C PHE A 190 11.96 -13.00 -5.59
N LEU A 191 12.45 -14.23 -5.73
CA LEU A 191 12.67 -14.85 -7.04
C LEU A 191 11.36 -15.05 -7.81
N LEU A 192 10.27 -15.40 -7.11
CA LEU A 192 8.92 -15.51 -7.69
C LEU A 192 8.38 -14.14 -8.18
N GLY A 193 8.85 -13.03 -7.64
CA GLY A 193 8.53 -11.68 -8.11
C GLY A 193 8.79 -11.47 -9.61
N LEU A 194 9.81 -12.12 -10.18
CA LEU A 194 10.08 -12.08 -11.62
C LEU A 194 8.93 -12.69 -12.45
N LEU A 195 8.36 -13.80 -12.00
CA LEU A 195 7.22 -14.44 -12.68
C LEU A 195 6.00 -13.53 -12.67
N LEU A 196 5.73 -12.88 -11.54
CA LEU A 196 4.67 -11.89 -11.43
C LEU A 196 4.93 -10.69 -12.33
N GLY A 197 6.16 -10.18 -12.40
CA GLY A 197 6.56 -9.10 -13.31
C GLY A 197 6.34 -9.45 -14.78
N ILE A 198 6.70 -10.67 -15.20
CA ILE A 198 6.45 -11.19 -16.54
C ILE A 198 4.94 -11.24 -16.82
N ALA A 199 4.15 -11.78 -15.90
CA ALA A 199 2.69 -11.80 -16.03
C ALA A 199 2.12 -10.37 -16.16
N GLY A 200 2.57 -9.44 -15.33
CA GLY A 200 2.19 -8.03 -15.38
C GLY A 200 2.52 -7.37 -16.71
N TYR A 201 3.70 -7.63 -17.26
CA TYR A 201 4.09 -7.15 -18.59
C TYR A 201 3.14 -7.64 -19.70
N PHE A 202 2.84 -8.95 -19.72
CA PHE A 202 1.92 -9.52 -20.73
C PHE A 202 0.51 -8.97 -20.63
N LEU A 203 0.01 -8.73 -19.41
CA LEU A 203 -1.32 -8.16 -19.19
C LEU A 203 -1.41 -6.70 -19.64
N ARG A 204 -0.32 -5.94 -19.54
CA ARG A 204 -0.27 -4.50 -19.86
C ARG A 204 0.15 -4.19 -21.30
N ARG A 205 0.82 -5.10 -21.99
CA ARG A 205 1.28 -4.84 -23.37
C ARG A 205 0.15 -4.47 -24.34
N ASN A 206 -1.09 -4.81 -24.00
CA ASN A 206 -2.29 -4.53 -24.79
C ASN A 206 -3.11 -3.32 -24.26
N VAL A 207 -2.60 -2.57 -23.27
CA VAL A 207 -3.25 -1.34 -22.84
C VAL A 207 -3.15 -0.31 -23.96
N LEU A 208 -4.30 0.19 -24.39
CA LEU A 208 -4.38 1.21 -25.43
C LEU A 208 -3.64 2.47 -25.03
N GLU A 209 -2.83 2.98 -25.92
CA GLU A 209 -2.14 4.25 -25.73
C GLU A 209 -3.20 5.36 -25.69
N THR A 210 -3.40 5.96 -24.53
CA THR A 210 -4.23 7.16 -24.43
C THR A 210 -3.45 8.33 -25.00
N ALA A 211 -4.09 9.11 -25.88
CA ALA A 211 -3.50 10.25 -26.55
C ALA A 211 -2.70 11.16 -25.60
N PRO A 212 -1.61 11.79 -26.08
CA PRO A 212 -0.77 12.66 -25.28
C PRO A 212 -1.59 13.76 -24.62
N ALA A 213 -1.20 14.14 -23.42
CA ALA A 213 -1.86 15.17 -22.64
C ALA A 213 -1.91 16.49 -23.44
N VAL A 214 -3.07 17.14 -23.40
CA VAL A 214 -3.26 18.48 -23.93
C VAL A 214 -2.14 19.39 -23.41
N GLU A 215 -1.51 20.20 -24.28
CA GLU A 215 -0.53 21.20 -23.90
C GLU A 215 -1.10 22.11 -22.83
N ARG A 216 -0.56 22.00 -21.62
CA ARG A 216 -0.93 22.85 -20.48
C ARG A 216 0.09 23.97 -20.34
N ARG A 217 -0.37 25.18 -20.06
CA ARG A 217 0.50 26.36 -19.85
C ARG A 217 1.44 26.22 -18.62
N ARG A 218 1.09 25.38 -17.63
CA ARG A 218 1.93 25.07 -16.45
C ARG A 218 1.95 23.56 -16.20
N ALA A 219 3.05 23.10 -15.64
CA ALA A 219 3.12 21.71 -15.16
C ALA A 219 2.06 21.48 -14.07
N PRO A 220 1.24 20.40 -14.14
CA PRO A 220 0.16 20.13 -13.20
C PRO A 220 0.60 20.15 -11.73
N ILE A 221 1.83 19.73 -11.46
CA ILE A 221 2.40 19.71 -10.10
C ILE A 221 2.58 21.14 -9.54
N VAL A 222 3.01 22.08 -10.37
CA VAL A 222 3.21 23.50 -9.96
C VAL A 222 1.86 24.15 -9.70
N GLU A 223 0.87 23.94 -10.57
CA GLU A 223 -0.50 24.43 -10.40
C GLU A 223 -1.12 23.86 -9.11
N THR A 224 -0.98 22.55 -8.89
CA THR A 224 -1.53 21.89 -7.70
C THR A 224 -0.92 22.41 -6.41
N LEU A 225 0.40 22.59 -6.36
CA LEU A 225 1.09 23.06 -5.16
C LEU A 225 0.89 24.54 -4.91
N HIS A 226 0.72 25.36 -5.95
CA HIS A 226 0.51 26.81 -5.81
C HIS A 226 -0.95 27.14 -5.49
N ASP A 227 -1.89 26.62 -6.27
CA ASP A 227 -3.30 27.04 -6.22
C ASP A 227 -4.17 26.10 -5.37
N HIS A 228 -3.75 24.84 -5.15
CA HIS A 228 -4.55 23.79 -4.49
C HIS A 228 -3.85 23.12 -3.31
N TRP A 229 -2.81 23.73 -2.72
CA TRP A 229 -2.04 23.12 -1.61
C TRP A 229 -2.90 22.71 -0.40
N ARG A 230 -3.98 23.48 -0.11
CA ARG A 230 -4.89 23.18 1.01
C ARG A 230 -5.60 21.82 0.82
N ILE A 231 -6.03 21.51 -0.43
CA ILE A 231 -6.63 20.21 -0.71
C ILE A 231 -5.59 19.10 -0.60
N VAL A 232 -4.36 19.33 -1.06
CA VAL A 232 -3.27 18.35 -0.93
C VAL A 232 -2.99 18.03 0.54
N LEU A 233 -2.93 19.03 1.41
CA LEU A 233 -2.77 18.85 2.86
C LEU A 233 -3.96 18.11 3.48
N GLY A 234 -5.19 18.43 3.08
CA GLY A 234 -6.39 17.72 3.51
C GLY A 234 -6.35 16.25 3.11
N LEU A 235 -6.01 15.95 1.85
CA LEU A 235 -5.86 14.58 1.34
C LEU A 235 -4.71 13.83 2.03
N ALA A 236 -3.59 14.50 2.33
CA ALA A 236 -2.52 13.94 3.14
C ALA A 236 -3.01 13.63 4.56
N GLY A 237 -3.73 14.54 5.20
CA GLY A 237 -4.34 14.32 6.52
C GLY A 237 -5.28 13.12 6.55
N LEU A 238 -6.08 12.91 5.49
CA LEU A 238 -6.87 11.68 5.32
C LEU A 238 -5.99 10.44 5.20
N ALA A 239 -4.82 10.53 4.59
CA ALA A 239 -3.96 9.38 4.36
C ALA A 239 -3.16 8.94 5.59
N VAL A 240 -2.98 9.80 6.62
CA VAL A 240 -2.14 9.52 7.81
C VAL A 240 -2.61 8.28 8.56
N PHE A 241 -3.90 8.20 8.89
CA PHE A 241 -4.41 7.07 9.67
C PHE A 241 -4.30 5.75 8.91
N TYR A 242 -4.64 5.76 7.63
CA TYR A 242 -4.48 4.57 6.79
C TYR A 242 -3.03 4.12 6.75
N ALA A 243 -2.11 5.04 6.47
CA ALA A 243 -0.69 4.73 6.37
C ALA A 243 -0.15 4.10 7.67
N VAL A 244 -0.34 4.76 8.82
CA VAL A 244 0.17 4.26 10.10
C VAL A 244 -0.50 2.95 10.50
N ASN A 245 -1.85 2.91 10.52
CA ASN A 245 -2.58 1.74 10.98
C ASN A 245 -2.31 0.52 10.11
N PHE A 246 -2.29 0.69 8.79
CA PHE A 246 -1.99 -0.39 7.86
C PHE A 246 -0.58 -0.97 8.05
N TYR A 247 0.44 -0.11 8.11
CA TYR A 247 1.83 -0.56 8.25
C TYR A 247 2.13 -1.13 9.64
N VAL A 248 1.50 -0.63 10.69
CA VAL A 248 1.60 -1.26 12.02
C VAL A 248 0.94 -2.62 12.00
N SER A 249 -0.34 -2.70 11.58
CA SER A 249 -1.17 -3.89 11.76
C SER A 249 -0.89 -5.04 10.80
N PHE A 250 -0.31 -4.77 9.62
CA PHE A 250 -0.15 -5.79 8.57
C PHE A 250 1.29 -5.96 8.07
N ILE A 251 2.19 -5.04 8.40
CA ILE A 251 3.61 -5.16 8.03
C ILE A 251 4.47 -5.35 9.30
N TYR A 252 4.43 -4.39 10.23
CA TYR A 252 5.24 -4.45 11.45
C TYR A 252 4.81 -5.59 12.37
N LEU A 253 3.51 -5.82 12.52
CA LEU A 253 2.96 -6.82 13.45
C LEU A 253 3.48 -8.24 13.17
N VAL A 254 3.79 -8.58 11.93
CA VAL A 254 4.41 -9.88 11.60
C VAL A 254 5.77 -10.06 12.28
N SER A 255 6.59 -9.01 12.32
CA SER A 255 7.87 -9.05 13.06
C SER A 255 7.64 -8.93 14.57
N TRP A 256 6.67 -8.13 15.00
CA TRP A 256 6.33 -7.94 16.41
C TRP A 256 5.87 -9.25 17.06
N LEU A 257 4.98 -10.02 16.45
CA LEU A 257 4.54 -11.33 16.94
C LEU A 257 5.70 -12.31 17.11
N GLN A 258 6.74 -12.21 16.27
CA GLN A 258 7.93 -13.05 16.38
C GLN A 258 8.86 -12.60 17.51
N THR A 259 9.02 -11.30 17.71
CA THR A 259 9.99 -10.75 18.68
C THR A 259 9.42 -10.58 20.06
N ALA A 260 8.15 -10.15 20.20
CA ALA A 260 7.50 -9.92 21.49
C ALA A 260 6.90 -11.19 22.10
N ASP A 261 6.24 -12.02 21.28
CA ASP A 261 5.49 -13.19 21.77
C ASP A 261 6.14 -14.53 21.39
N GLY A 262 7.26 -14.52 20.68
CA GLY A 262 7.97 -15.73 20.26
C GLY A 262 7.18 -16.63 19.29
N ILE A 263 6.15 -16.06 18.61
CA ILE A 263 5.35 -16.79 17.62
C ILE A 263 6.24 -17.11 16.42
N SER A 264 6.14 -18.34 15.92
CA SER A 264 6.95 -18.78 14.78
C SER A 264 6.67 -17.92 13.53
N PRO A 265 7.64 -17.72 12.63
CA PRO A 265 7.44 -16.98 11.39
C PRO A 265 6.28 -17.52 10.55
N ALA A 266 6.08 -18.85 10.54
CA ALA A 266 4.99 -19.49 9.82
C ALA A 266 3.63 -19.07 10.37
N HIS A 267 3.43 -19.16 11.69
CA HIS A 267 2.16 -18.76 12.32
C HIS A 267 1.91 -17.25 12.24
N ALA A 268 2.94 -16.40 12.38
CA ALA A 268 2.78 -14.95 12.24
C ALA A 268 2.31 -14.58 10.82
N LEU A 269 2.86 -15.23 9.78
CA LEU A 269 2.44 -15.03 8.40
C LEU A 269 1.08 -15.66 8.09
N GLU A 270 0.73 -16.78 8.73
CA GLU A 270 -0.60 -17.40 8.62
C GLU A 270 -1.69 -16.50 9.19
N ILE A 271 -1.49 -15.97 10.40
CA ILE A 271 -2.38 -14.99 11.04
C ILE A 271 -2.57 -13.78 10.12
N ASN A 272 -1.48 -13.25 9.58
CA ASN A 272 -1.53 -12.11 8.67
C ASN A 272 -2.25 -12.43 7.35
N SER A 273 -1.99 -13.60 6.76
CA SER A 273 -2.62 -14.03 5.51
C SER A 273 -4.14 -14.21 5.66
N LEU A 274 -4.58 -14.85 6.75
CA LEU A 274 -6.01 -14.99 7.04
C LEU A 274 -6.67 -13.63 7.24
N SER A 275 -6.02 -12.74 7.97
CA SER A 275 -6.49 -11.38 8.20
C SER A 275 -6.59 -10.58 6.90
N MET A 276 -5.59 -10.66 6.02
CA MET A 276 -5.62 -10.03 4.70
C MET A 276 -6.71 -10.61 3.80
N ALA A 277 -6.95 -11.93 3.85
CA ALA A 277 -8.02 -12.57 3.09
C ALA A 277 -9.40 -12.05 3.53
N LEU A 278 -9.62 -11.87 4.84
CA LEU A 278 -10.86 -11.35 5.39
C LEU A 278 -11.06 -9.85 5.10
N LEU A 279 -9.98 -9.09 4.91
CA LEU A 279 -10.06 -7.68 4.55
C LEU A 279 -10.73 -7.46 3.19
N LEU A 280 -10.60 -8.41 2.25
CA LEU A 280 -11.20 -8.28 0.91
C LEU A 280 -12.75 -8.25 0.95
N PRO A 281 -13.46 -9.23 1.53
CA PRO A 281 -14.92 -9.18 1.61
C PRO A 281 -15.41 -8.01 2.48
N VAL A 282 -14.71 -7.67 3.56
CA VAL A 282 -15.01 -6.48 4.37
C VAL A 282 -14.95 -5.22 3.50
N GLY A 283 -13.88 -5.07 2.70
CA GLY A 283 -13.71 -3.92 1.83
C GLY A 283 -14.83 -3.78 0.80
N ILE A 284 -15.22 -4.87 0.14
CA ILE A 284 -16.31 -4.89 -0.83
C ILE A 284 -17.65 -4.51 -0.16
N ALA A 285 -17.96 -5.10 0.99
CA ALA A 285 -19.17 -4.82 1.74
C ALA A 285 -19.24 -3.33 2.16
N VAL A 286 -18.15 -2.80 2.69
CA VAL A 286 -18.05 -1.39 3.08
C VAL A 286 -18.16 -0.47 1.86
N GLY A 287 -17.53 -0.80 0.74
CA GLY A 287 -17.67 -0.04 -0.50
C GLY A 287 -19.12 0.13 -0.94
N LEU A 288 -19.91 -0.96 -0.89
CA LEU A 288 -21.35 -0.94 -1.18
C LEU A 288 -22.14 -0.12 -0.14
N LEU A 289 -21.82 -0.26 1.14
CA LEU A 289 -22.51 0.47 2.22
C LEU A 289 -22.25 1.97 2.12
N THR A 290 -21.03 2.40 1.77
CA THR A 290 -20.70 3.81 1.64
C THR A 290 -21.38 4.48 0.44
N ASP A 291 -21.73 3.74 -0.59
CA ASP A 291 -22.54 4.24 -1.70
C ASP A 291 -23.99 4.54 -1.29
N ARG A 292 -24.46 3.94 -0.18
CA ARG A 292 -25.79 4.17 0.36
C ARG A 292 -25.82 5.21 1.49
N PHE A 293 -24.85 5.17 2.39
CA PHE A 293 -24.85 5.93 3.65
C PHE A 293 -23.86 7.10 3.70
N GLY A 294 -23.00 7.24 2.69
CA GLY A 294 -21.98 8.31 2.64
C GLY A 294 -20.59 7.85 3.04
N ARG A 295 -19.61 8.75 2.91
CA ARG A 295 -18.18 8.48 3.14
C ARG A 295 -17.74 8.82 4.56
N LYS A 296 -18.12 10.04 5.01
CA LYS A 296 -17.72 10.57 6.32
C LYS A 296 -18.10 9.70 7.51
N PRO A 297 -19.31 9.15 7.64
CA PRO A 297 -19.68 8.34 8.80
C PRO A 297 -18.75 7.15 9.01
N PHE A 298 -18.38 6.45 7.93
CA PHE A 298 -17.48 5.29 8.00
C PHE A 298 -16.05 5.68 8.35
N LEU A 299 -15.54 6.79 7.79
CA LEU A 299 -14.20 7.29 8.11
C LEU A 299 -14.10 7.74 9.57
N LEU A 300 -15.11 8.47 10.08
CA LEU A 300 -15.17 8.88 11.49
C LEU A 300 -15.29 7.68 12.41
N LEU A 301 -16.12 6.69 12.06
CA LEU A 301 -16.24 5.45 12.83
C LEU A 301 -14.90 4.71 12.91
N ALA A 302 -14.21 4.54 11.78
CA ALA A 302 -12.93 3.83 11.74
C ALA A 302 -11.82 4.56 12.51
N THR A 303 -11.72 5.90 12.41
CA THR A 303 -10.73 6.68 13.17
C THR A 303 -11.03 6.64 14.67
N LEU A 304 -12.31 6.76 15.07
CA LEU A 304 -12.71 6.64 16.47
C LEU A 304 -12.41 5.24 17.01
N ALA A 305 -12.76 4.18 16.23
CA ALA A 305 -12.44 2.81 16.60
C ALA A 305 -10.92 2.59 16.70
N GLY A 306 -10.14 3.13 15.77
CA GLY A 306 -8.67 3.07 15.82
C GLY A 306 -8.08 3.78 17.04
N PHE A 307 -8.67 4.92 17.43
CA PHE A 307 -8.24 5.64 18.63
C PHE A 307 -8.58 4.89 19.92
N VAL A 308 -9.79 4.35 20.04
CA VAL A 308 -10.26 3.70 21.27
C VAL A 308 -9.76 2.27 21.41
N CYS A 309 -9.73 1.51 20.30
CA CYS A 309 -9.47 0.08 20.34
C CYS A 309 -7.99 -0.30 20.13
N ALA A 310 -7.11 0.63 19.70
CA ALA A 310 -5.71 0.28 19.42
C ALA A 310 -5.01 -0.39 20.60
N VAL A 311 -5.06 0.21 21.80
CA VAL A 311 -4.44 -0.35 23.03
C VAL A 311 -5.09 -1.67 23.44
N PRO A 312 -6.43 -1.80 23.55
CA PRO A 312 -7.08 -3.07 23.83
C PRO A 312 -6.72 -4.18 22.83
N LEU A 313 -6.65 -3.85 21.53
CA LEU A 313 -6.29 -4.84 20.51
C LEU A 313 -4.83 -5.31 20.63
N PHE A 314 -3.88 -4.40 20.90
CA PHE A 314 -2.50 -4.78 21.18
C PHE A 314 -2.39 -5.61 22.46
N TRP A 315 -3.19 -5.30 23.49
CA TRP A 315 -3.24 -6.11 24.70
C TRP A 315 -3.77 -7.53 24.43
N VAL A 316 -4.79 -7.69 23.58
CA VAL A 316 -5.29 -9.01 23.14
C VAL A 316 -4.27 -9.74 22.28
N LEU A 317 -3.53 -9.01 21.41
CA LEU A 317 -2.47 -9.56 20.57
C LEU A 317 -1.30 -10.08 21.39
N HIS A 318 -0.96 -9.42 22.49
CA HIS A 318 0.18 -9.76 23.36
C HIS A 318 -0.11 -11.00 24.23
N HIS A 319 -0.34 -12.11 23.54
CA HIS A 319 -0.56 -13.43 24.15
C HIS A 319 0.01 -14.52 23.23
N SER A 320 0.64 -15.54 23.83
CA SER A 320 1.17 -16.69 23.07
C SER A 320 0.09 -17.56 22.42
N ALA A 321 -1.19 -17.36 22.76
CA ALA A 321 -2.30 -18.11 22.18
C ALA A 321 -2.63 -17.59 20.78
N LEU A 322 -2.40 -18.40 19.74
CA LEU A 322 -2.61 -18.04 18.33
C LEU A 322 -4.03 -17.52 18.04
N LEU A 323 -5.04 -18.08 18.74
CA LEU A 323 -6.43 -17.62 18.59
C LEU A 323 -6.61 -16.17 19.06
N LEU A 324 -6.01 -15.78 20.20
CA LEU A 324 -6.08 -14.41 20.69
C LEU A 324 -5.32 -13.45 19.78
N ALA A 325 -4.14 -13.84 19.30
CA ALA A 325 -3.39 -13.07 18.33
C ALA A 325 -4.21 -12.87 17.04
N GLN A 326 -4.88 -13.92 16.54
CA GLN A 326 -5.77 -13.83 15.38
C GLN A 326 -6.97 -12.89 15.64
N LEU A 327 -7.62 -12.99 16.81
CA LEU A 327 -8.76 -12.13 17.16
C LEU A 327 -8.35 -10.66 17.30
N GLY A 328 -7.20 -10.39 17.90
CA GLY A 328 -6.64 -9.03 17.97
C GLY A 328 -6.38 -8.44 16.59
N GLN A 329 -5.78 -9.22 15.68
CA GLN A 329 -5.56 -8.74 14.32
C GLN A 329 -6.87 -8.58 13.52
N LEU A 330 -7.89 -9.41 13.75
CA LEU A 330 -9.22 -9.23 13.16
C LEU A 330 -9.88 -7.91 13.56
N GLY A 331 -9.65 -7.43 14.77
CA GLY A 331 -10.06 -6.07 15.14
C GLY A 331 -9.47 -5.00 14.22
N PHE A 332 -8.19 -5.10 13.90
CA PHE A 332 -7.55 -4.21 12.93
C PHE A 332 -8.04 -4.42 11.50
N VAL A 333 -8.40 -5.65 11.10
CA VAL A 333 -9.04 -5.91 9.79
C VAL A 333 -10.29 -5.07 9.61
N LEU A 334 -11.16 -5.00 10.63
CA LEU A 334 -12.38 -4.20 10.56
C LEU A 334 -12.04 -2.71 10.44
N ILE A 335 -11.14 -2.20 11.26
CA ILE A 335 -10.77 -0.78 11.29
C ILE A 335 -10.12 -0.36 9.96
N VAL A 336 -9.11 -1.11 9.50
CA VAL A 336 -8.40 -0.83 8.25
C VAL A 336 -9.29 -1.10 7.03
N GLY A 337 -10.09 -2.16 7.07
CA GLY A 337 -11.03 -2.50 5.99
C GLY A 337 -12.09 -1.43 5.77
N ILE A 338 -12.64 -0.87 6.86
CA ILE A 338 -13.58 0.25 6.76
C ILE A 338 -12.86 1.47 6.19
N TYR A 339 -11.75 1.88 6.78
CA TYR A 339 -11.07 3.11 6.37
C TYR A 339 -10.51 3.03 4.95
N GLY A 340 -9.72 1.99 4.67
CA GLY A 340 -9.02 1.82 3.39
C GLY A 340 -9.95 1.65 2.20
N SER A 341 -11.14 1.11 2.40
CA SER A 341 -12.12 0.93 1.32
C SER A 341 -12.87 2.23 0.97
N VAL A 342 -13.02 3.14 1.94
CA VAL A 342 -13.72 4.41 1.75
C VAL A 342 -12.79 5.50 1.24
N GLN A 343 -11.54 5.49 1.72
CA GLN A 343 -10.55 6.53 1.44
C GLN A 343 -10.35 6.83 -0.06
N PRO A 344 -10.22 5.83 -0.97
CA PRO A 344 -10.04 6.12 -2.40
C PRO A 344 -11.16 6.96 -2.99
N ALA A 345 -12.42 6.64 -2.65
CA ALA A 345 -13.56 7.36 -3.19
C ALA A 345 -13.59 8.83 -2.74
N ILE A 346 -13.45 9.11 -1.44
CA ILE A 346 -13.50 10.48 -0.92
C ILE A 346 -12.31 11.31 -1.42
N MET A 347 -11.11 10.74 -1.54
CA MET A 347 -9.94 11.45 -2.05
C MET A 347 -10.15 11.91 -3.50
N VAL A 348 -10.71 11.04 -4.33
CA VAL A 348 -10.98 11.34 -5.75
C VAL A 348 -12.17 12.32 -5.90
N GLU A 349 -13.21 12.14 -5.11
CA GLU A 349 -14.40 13.00 -5.10
C GLU A 349 -14.11 14.42 -4.60
N ALA A 350 -13.21 14.58 -3.63
CA ALA A 350 -12.84 15.87 -3.06
C ALA A 350 -11.84 16.65 -3.92
N ALA A 351 -11.10 15.98 -4.78
CA ALA A 351 -10.07 16.63 -5.61
C ALA A 351 -10.68 17.35 -6.83
N PRO A 352 -10.24 18.60 -7.12
CA PRO A 352 -10.70 19.35 -8.30
C PRO A 352 -10.43 18.59 -9.61
N PRO A 353 -11.37 18.58 -10.57
CA PRO A 353 -11.22 17.79 -11.81
C PRO A 353 -9.95 18.10 -12.59
N GLN A 354 -9.51 19.37 -12.60
CA GLN A 354 -8.37 19.86 -13.38
C GLN A 354 -7.03 19.26 -12.89
N VAL A 355 -6.90 19.06 -11.58
CA VAL A 355 -5.67 18.59 -10.92
C VAL A 355 -5.86 17.30 -10.11
N ARG A 356 -6.96 16.58 -10.32
CA ARG A 356 -7.38 15.44 -9.53
C ARG A 356 -6.29 14.38 -9.36
N CYS A 357 -5.73 13.89 -10.46
CA CYS A 357 -4.68 12.87 -10.41
C CYS A 357 -3.47 13.36 -9.62
N THR A 358 -3.01 14.59 -9.87
CA THR A 358 -1.84 15.17 -9.21
C THR A 358 -2.11 15.44 -7.73
N ALA A 359 -3.27 15.99 -7.38
CA ALA A 359 -3.63 16.25 -5.98
C ALA A 359 -3.76 14.99 -5.15
N VAL A 360 -4.43 13.95 -5.70
CA VAL A 360 -4.55 12.64 -5.04
C VAL A 360 -3.18 11.97 -4.92
N ALA A 361 -2.36 12.01 -5.97
CA ALA A 361 -1.03 11.42 -5.96
C ALA A 361 -0.12 12.12 -4.94
N LEU A 362 -0.08 13.45 -4.90
CA LEU A 362 0.71 14.19 -3.93
C LEU A 362 0.23 13.94 -2.50
N GLY A 363 -1.07 14.12 -2.22
CA GLY A 363 -1.61 13.93 -0.88
C GLY A 363 -1.38 12.52 -0.34
N PHE A 364 -1.61 11.50 -1.17
CA PHE A 364 -1.43 10.10 -0.77
C PHE A 364 0.05 9.71 -0.67
N ASN A 365 0.86 9.97 -1.71
CA ASN A 365 2.24 9.48 -1.75
C ASN A 365 3.19 10.23 -0.81
N ILE A 366 2.98 11.51 -0.54
CA ILE A 366 3.75 12.21 0.51
C ILE A 366 3.51 11.54 1.85
N CYS A 367 2.25 11.26 2.19
CA CYS A 367 1.91 10.61 3.45
C CYS A 367 2.42 9.15 3.48
N LEU A 368 2.08 8.35 2.47
CA LEU A 368 2.48 6.95 2.43
C LEU A 368 4.00 6.78 2.33
N GLY A 369 4.66 7.63 1.53
CA GLY A 369 6.10 7.59 1.33
C GLY A 369 6.89 7.99 2.58
N VAL A 370 6.47 9.04 3.27
CA VAL A 370 7.19 9.52 4.47
C VAL A 370 6.65 8.83 5.72
N ILE A 371 5.37 9.01 6.05
CA ILE A 371 4.79 8.50 7.30
C ILE A 371 4.66 6.97 7.25
N GLY A 372 4.05 6.43 6.18
CA GLY A 372 3.85 5.00 6.04
C GLY A 372 5.17 4.22 5.99
N GLY A 373 6.12 4.68 5.15
CA GLY A 373 7.43 4.04 5.01
C GLY A 373 8.26 4.03 6.29
N LEU A 374 8.18 5.09 7.09
CA LEU A 374 8.88 5.20 8.37
C LEU A 374 8.14 4.50 9.53
N THR A 375 6.87 4.16 9.37
CA THR A 375 6.05 3.59 10.46
C THR A 375 6.62 2.31 11.06
N PRO A 376 7.04 1.28 10.30
CA PRO A 376 7.62 0.06 10.88
C PRO A 376 8.93 0.34 11.62
N LEU A 377 9.77 1.23 11.09
CA LEU A 377 11.01 1.66 11.75
C LEU A 377 10.71 2.39 13.05
N ALA A 378 9.76 3.34 13.04
CA ALA A 378 9.38 4.10 14.22
C ALA A 378 8.76 3.19 15.30
N ALA A 379 7.91 2.24 14.92
CA ALA A 379 7.32 1.28 15.84
C ALA A 379 8.40 0.40 16.49
N ALA A 380 9.29 -0.20 15.70
CA ALA A 380 10.39 -1.01 16.21
C ALA A 380 11.34 -0.21 17.12
N TRP A 381 11.68 1.03 16.75
CA TRP A 381 12.53 1.91 17.53
C TRP A 381 11.89 2.30 18.87
N LEU A 382 10.59 2.63 18.85
CA LEU A 382 9.87 3.00 20.07
C LEU A 382 9.79 1.83 21.05
N VAL A 383 9.46 0.62 20.60
CA VAL A 383 9.47 -0.59 21.42
C VAL A 383 10.86 -0.82 22.01
N ALA A 384 11.91 -0.78 21.18
CA ALA A 384 13.29 -0.95 21.65
C ALA A 384 13.71 0.12 22.67
N ARG A 385 13.24 1.37 22.52
CA ARG A 385 13.60 2.48 23.41
C ARG A 385 12.86 2.48 24.74
N THR A 386 11.59 2.07 24.73
CA THR A 386 10.70 2.11 25.90
C THR A 386 10.68 0.78 26.67
N GLY A 387 10.96 -0.33 25.99
CA GLY A 387 10.74 -1.68 26.53
C GLY A 387 9.26 -2.04 26.66
N ASP A 388 8.36 -1.25 26.08
CA ASP A 388 6.91 -1.48 26.14
C ASP A 388 6.41 -1.93 24.76
N GLU A 389 5.93 -3.16 24.70
CA GLU A 389 5.44 -3.82 23.47
C GLU A 389 4.11 -3.23 22.94
N ILE A 390 3.41 -2.44 23.76
CA ILE A 390 2.10 -1.83 23.40
C ILE A 390 2.27 -0.46 22.72
N VAL A 391 3.44 0.14 22.80
CA VAL A 391 3.72 1.50 22.28
C VAL A 391 3.29 1.71 20.82
N PRO A 392 3.35 0.74 19.88
CA PRO A 392 2.86 0.92 18.53
C PRO A 392 1.36 1.30 18.44
N ALA A 393 0.55 0.94 19.44
CA ALA A 393 -0.84 1.38 19.54
C ALA A 393 -0.97 2.91 19.61
N PHE A 394 -0.07 3.59 20.29
CA PHE A 394 -0.08 5.05 20.40
C PHE A 394 0.25 5.75 19.08
N LEU A 395 1.02 5.12 18.18
CA LEU A 395 1.21 5.62 16.82
C LEU A 395 -0.11 5.62 16.05
N ILE A 396 -0.89 4.52 16.18
CA ILE A 396 -2.22 4.40 15.57
C ILE A 396 -3.16 5.46 16.14
N MET A 397 -3.18 5.66 17.47
CA MET A 397 -4.01 6.65 18.13
C MET A 397 -3.68 8.08 17.66
N GLY A 398 -2.40 8.45 17.60
CA GLY A 398 -1.96 9.75 17.11
C GLY A 398 -2.37 10.00 15.65
N ALA A 399 -2.18 9.00 14.80
CA ALA A 399 -2.60 9.05 13.41
C ALA A 399 -4.14 9.15 13.26
N ALA A 400 -4.90 8.43 14.11
CA ALA A 400 -6.35 8.50 14.15
C ALA A 400 -6.84 9.90 14.50
N ALA A 401 -6.24 10.54 15.51
CA ALA A 401 -6.57 11.91 15.90
C ALA A 401 -6.32 12.91 14.74
N VAL A 402 -5.17 12.81 14.07
CA VAL A 402 -4.84 13.68 12.92
C VAL A 402 -5.87 13.51 11.79
N SER A 403 -6.14 12.27 11.39
CA SER A 403 -7.09 12.01 10.30
C SER A 403 -8.54 12.34 10.71
N PHE A 404 -8.92 12.14 11.97
CA PHE A 404 -10.25 12.55 12.47
C PHE A 404 -10.48 14.05 12.26
N VAL A 405 -9.52 14.89 12.65
CA VAL A 405 -9.58 16.34 12.42
C VAL A 405 -9.62 16.67 10.93
N ALA A 406 -8.80 16.00 10.11
CA ALA A 406 -8.83 16.20 8.68
C ALA A 406 -10.20 15.86 8.08
N ILE A 407 -10.83 14.73 8.47
CA ILE A 407 -12.15 14.31 7.99
C ILE A 407 -13.23 15.36 8.31
N LEU A 408 -13.16 16.01 9.47
CA LEU A 408 -14.13 17.03 9.84
C LEU A 408 -14.12 18.22 8.86
N SER A 409 -12.97 18.56 8.27
CA SER A 409 -12.84 19.65 7.29
C SER A 409 -13.44 19.35 5.92
N PHE A 410 -13.63 18.06 5.57
CA PHE A 410 -14.26 17.66 4.31
C PHE A 410 -15.77 17.69 4.39
N ARG A 411 -16.41 18.03 3.27
CA ARG A 411 -17.86 17.86 3.11
C ARG A 411 -18.15 16.43 2.68
N GLU A 412 -19.40 15.96 2.96
CA GLU A 412 -19.85 14.68 2.42
C GLU A 412 -19.99 14.76 0.90
N THR A 413 -19.47 13.74 0.19
CA THR A 413 -19.28 13.78 -1.26
C THR A 413 -20.15 12.79 -2.05
N TYR A 414 -20.76 11.79 -1.38
CA TYR A 414 -21.37 10.64 -2.07
C TYR A 414 -22.55 10.99 -3.00
N ARG A 415 -23.27 12.11 -2.73
CA ARG A 415 -24.37 12.63 -3.57
C ARG A 415 -23.97 13.87 -4.36
N ALA A 416 -22.75 14.39 -4.18
CA ALA A 416 -22.31 15.55 -4.90
C ALA A 416 -22.21 15.28 -6.41
N PRO A 417 -22.54 16.27 -7.27
CA PRO A 417 -22.27 16.18 -8.69
C PRO A 417 -20.79 15.88 -8.92
N PHE A 418 -20.52 14.89 -9.77
CA PHE A 418 -19.16 14.46 -10.03
C PHE A 418 -18.86 14.50 -11.51
N SER A 419 -17.92 15.34 -11.92
CA SER A 419 -17.43 15.40 -13.30
C SER A 419 -16.38 14.31 -13.49
N GLY A 420 -16.82 13.13 -13.90
CA GLY A 420 -15.94 12.02 -14.32
C GLY A 420 -15.82 11.94 -15.84
N ALA A 421 -14.88 11.13 -16.33
CA ALA A 421 -14.66 10.90 -17.75
C ALA A 421 -15.91 10.40 -18.51
N GLY A 422 -16.86 9.77 -17.80
CA GLY A 422 -18.14 9.31 -18.37
C GLY A 422 -19.20 10.40 -18.56
N ALA A 423 -19.11 11.51 -17.83
CA ALA A 423 -20.10 12.59 -17.93
C ALA A 423 -19.98 13.39 -19.25
N GLY A 424 -18.76 13.53 -19.79
CA GLY A 424 -18.52 14.18 -21.09
C GLY A 424 -19.04 13.37 -22.28
N ALA A 425 -19.03 12.05 -22.21
CA ALA A 425 -19.54 11.19 -23.27
C ALA A 425 -21.08 11.13 -23.34
N ALA A 426 -21.77 11.39 -22.23
CA ALA A 426 -23.25 11.49 -22.20
C ALA A 426 -23.72 12.85 -22.73
N ALA A 427 -23.02 13.94 -22.40
CA ALA A 427 -23.35 15.30 -22.88
C ALA A 427 -23.05 15.51 -24.38
N ALA A 428 -22.17 14.72 -24.99
CA ALA A 428 -21.88 14.76 -26.43
C ALA A 428 -22.85 13.93 -27.27
N ARG A 429 -23.83 13.25 -26.67
CA ARG A 429 -24.84 12.44 -27.33
C ARG A 429 -26.27 13.02 -27.26
N THR A 430 -26.44 14.11 -26.56
CA THR A 430 -27.65 14.95 -26.57
C THR A 430 -27.41 16.20 -27.39
#